data_a6c3aac16b995fec3a4e4f8aea5e81be
#
_entry.id   a6c3aac16b995fec3a4e4f8aea5e81be
#
_cell.length_a   1.000
_cell.length_b   1.000
_cell.length_c   1.000
_cell.angle_alpha   90.00
_cell.angle_beta   90.00
_cell.angle_gamma   90.00
#
_symmetry.space_group_name_H-M   'P 1'
#
loop_
_entity.id
_entity.type
_entity.pdbx_description
1 polymer ?
#
loop_
_entity_poly.entity_id
_entity_poly.type
_entity_poly.pdbx_seq_one_letter_code
_entity_poly.pdbx_strand_id
1 'polypeptide(L)'
;SSDVCSSDLRTLAFRDIAPKAPVHVLVIPRAHLGSLGAAGDDDGSLLGELMLAARDVAAKEGLSDSGFRTVLNTGADGGQEVMHLHAHVLGGRALTWPPG
;
A
#
# COMPACT_ATOMS: atom_id res chain seq x y z
N SER A 1 12.75 10.40 -0.09
CA SER A 1 11.66 11.35 0.04
C SER A 1 11.54 11.87 1.46
N SER A 2 11.24 13.16 1.59
CA SER A 2 11.00 13.80 2.88
C SER A 2 9.71 13.32 3.54
N ASP A 3 8.83 12.64 2.81
CA ASP A 3 7.51 12.19 3.27
C ASP A 3 7.48 10.73 3.68
N VAL A 4 8.63 10.19 4.06
CA VAL A 4 8.70 8.81 4.57
C VAL A 4 7.94 8.72 5.89
N CYS A 5 6.94 7.82 5.93
CA CYS A 5 6.12 7.57 7.11
C CYS A 5 6.69 6.47 7.99
N SER A 6 7.33 5.49 7.40
CA SER A 6 7.87 4.34 8.09
C SER A 6 8.93 3.69 7.23
N SER A 7 9.92 3.09 7.88
CA SER A 7 11.01 2.40 7.19
C SER A 7 11.55 1.31 8.11
N ASP A 8 11.72 0.11 7.57
CA ASP A 8 12.37 -1.00 8.24
C ASP A 8 13.26 -1.77 7.26
N LEU A 9 13.75 -2.94 7.65
CA LEU A 9 14.65 -3.73 6.80
C LEU A 9 13.98 -4.26 5.54
N ARG A 10 12.65 -4.39 5.52
CA ARG A 10 11.93 -5.08 4.45
C ARG A 10 10.92 -4.21 3.71
N THR A 11 10.38 -3.21 4.37
CA THR A 11 9.35 -2.34 3.78
C THR A 11 9.69 -0.87 3.97
N LEU A 12 9.07 -0.06 3.12
CA LEU A 12 9.18 1.40 3.17
C LEU A 12 7.79 1.96 2.92
N ALA A 13 7.38 2.94 3.70
CA ALA A 13 6.09 3.62 3.54
C ALA A 13 6.30 5.12 3.43
N PHE A 14 5.60 5.74 2.47
CA PHE A 14 5.68 7.19 2.23
C PHE A 14 4.36 7.71 1.68
N ARG A 15 4.10 9.00 1.90
CA ARG A 15 2.85 9.62 1.43
C ARG A 15 2.86 9.77 -0.09
N ASP A 16 1.69 9.54 -0.69
CA ASP A 16 1.49 9.78 -2.12
C ASP A 16 1.52 11.28 -2.38
N ILE A 17 2.23 11.70 -3.42
CA ILE A 17 2.35 13.11 -3.80
C ILE A 17 1.06 13.66 -4.44
N ALA A 18 0.18 12.77 -4.88
CA ALA A 18 -1.12 13.12 -5.48
C ALA A 18 -2.23 12.35 -4.74
N PRO A 19 -2.47 12.68 -3.46
CA PRO A 19 -3.35 11.87 -2.60
C PRO A 19 -4.79 11.85 -3.11
N LYS A 20 -5.40 10.68 -3.02
CA LYS A 20 -6.80 10.45 -3.42
C LYS A 20 -7.73 10.39 -2.22
N ALA A 21 -7.20 10.54 -1.01
CA ALA A 21 -7.92 10.58 0.25
C ALA A 21 -7.13 11.44 1.24
N PRO A 22 -7.73 11.90 2.34
CA PRO A 22 -7.00 12.67 3.34
C PRO A 22 -5.75 11.96 3.87
N VAL A 23 -5.82 10.62 3.98
CA VAL A 23 -4.64 9.80 4.21
C VAL A 23 -4.46 8.91 2.99
N HIS A 24 -3.31 8.99 2.34
CA HIS A 24 -2.96 8.15 1.20
C HIS A 24 -1.47 7.84 1.27
N VAL A 25 -1.14 6.65 1.74
CA VAL A 25 0.22 6.20 1.94
C VAL A 25 0.51 5.03 1.02
N LEU A 26 1.69 5.01 0.44
CA LEU A 26 2.20 3.89 -0.36
C LEU A 26 3.14 3.07 0.50
N VAL A 27 2.94 1.76 0.50
CA VAL A 27 3.81 0.81 1.20
C VAL A 27 4.43 -0.11 0.17
N ILE A 28 5.75 -0.18 0.16
CA ILE A 28 6.47 -1.00 -0.81
C ILE A 28 7.41 -1.97 -0.09
N PRO A 29 7.63 -3.18 -0.65
CA PRO A 29 8.73 -4.01 -0.22
C PRO A 29 10.04 -3.45 -0.79
N ARG A 30 11.15 -3.62 -0.07
CA ARG A 30 12.46 -3.24 -0.60
C ARG A 30 12.92 -4.21 -1.69
N ALA A 31 12.55 -5.48 -1.57
CA ALA A 31 12.79 -6.47 -2.61
C ALA A 31 12.00 -6.11 -3.87
N HIS A 32 12.60 -6.30 -5.04
CA HIS A 32 11.92 -6.00 -6.29
C HIS A 32 10.92 -7.11 -6.63
N LEU A 33 9.67 -6.71 -6.81
CA LEU A 33 8.58 -7.53 -7.33
C LEU A 33 7.66 -6.59 -8.09
N GLY A 34 7.39 -6.88 -9.37
CA GLY A 34 6.69 -5.95 -10.23
C GLY A 34 5.25 -5.71 -9.84
N SER A 35 4.54 -6.76 -9.42
CA SER A 35 3.13 -6.68 -9.06
C SER A 35 2.72 -7.91 -8.28
N LEU A 36 1.51 -7.89 -7.73
CA LEU A 36 0.92 -9.08 -7.13
C LEU A 36 0.80 -10.23 -8.15
N GLY A 37 0.44 -9.91 -9.38
CA GLY A 37 0.32 -10.91 -10.44
C GLY A 37 1.64 -11.57 -10.82
N ALA A 38 2.77 -10.91 -10.54
CA ALA A 38 4.11 -11.47 -10.80
C ALA A 38 4.63 -12.32 -9.63
N ALA A 39 3.91 -12.35 -8.50
CA ALA A 39 4.34 -13.08 -7.33
C ALA A 39 4.27 -14.59 -7.57
N GLY A 40 5.25 -15.31 -7.04
CA GLY A 40 5.26 -16.77 -7.01
C GLY A 40 4.83 -17.28 -5.64
N ASP A 41 4.73 -18.61 -5.56
CA ASP A 41 4.32 -19.26 -4.31
C ASP A 41 5.31 -19.01 -3.18
N ASP A 42 6.58 -18.74 -3.51
CA ASP A 42 7.61 -18.45 -2.52
C ASP A 42 7.53 -17.02 -1.96
N ASP A 43 6.69 -16.16 -2.52
CA ASP A 43 6.58 -14.76 -2.12
C ASP A 43 5.54 -14.52 -1.02
N GLY A 44 4.98 -15.58 -0.44
CA GLY A 44 3.97 -15.47 0.61
C GLY A 44 4.44 -14.68 1.83
N SER A 45 5.67 -14.92 2.27
CA SER A 45 6.24 -14.19 3.40
C SER A 45 6.39 -12.69 3.09
N LEU A 46 6.86 -12.36 1.90
CA LEU A 46 6.99 -10.98 1.44
C LEU A 46 5.64 -10.27 1.41
N LEU A 47 4.64 -10.94 0.84
CA LEU A 47 3.28 -10.38 0.73
C LEU A 47 2.64 -10.21 2.11
N GLY A 48 2.84 -11.17 3.00
CA GLY A 48 2.37 -11.06 4.38
C GLY A 48 2.99 -9.88 5.11
N GLU A 49 4.28 -9.68 4.97
CA GLU A 49 4.98 -8.54 5.56
C GLU A 49 4.48 -7.21 5.00
N LEU A 50 4.22 -7.16 3.69
CA LEU A 50 3.65 -5.97 3.07
C LEU A 50 2.27 -5.63 3.67
N MET A 51 1.42 -6.62 3.84
CA MET A 51 0.08 -6.42 4.42
C MET A 51 0.16 -5.99 5.88
N LEU A 52 1.05 -6.60 6.66
CA LEU A 52 1.23 -6.20 8.05
C LEU A 52 1.79 -4.78 8.17
N ALA A 53 2.70 -4.40 7.27
CA ALA A 53 3.20 -3.03 7.21
C ALA A 53 2.08 -2.04 6.87
N ALA A 54 1.19 -2.39 5.94
CA ALA A 54 0.02 -1.57 5.61
C ALA A 54 -0.88 -1.37 6.84
N ARG A 55 -1.14 -2.44 7.59
CA ARG A 55 -1.88 -2.36 8.85
C ARG A 55 -1.21 -1.41 9.84
N ASP A 56 0.09 -1.53 10.01
CA ASP A 56 0.83 -0.71 10.98
C ASP A 56 0.85 0.76 10.57
N VAL A 57 0.97 1.04 9.28
CA VAL A 57 0.88 2.40 8.74
C VAL A 57 -0.50 2.99 9.01
N ALA A 58 -1.56 2.23 8.76
CA ALA A 58 -2.92 2.68 9.02
C ALA A 58 -3.11 3.04 10.51
N ALA A 59 -2.58 2.22 11.40
CA ALA A 59 -2.63 2.49 12.85
C ALA A 59 -1.88 3.78 13.19
N LYS A 60 -0.68 3.97 12.65
CA LYS A 60 0.12 5.18 12.84
C LYS A 60 -0.58 6.43 12.36
N GLU A 61 -1.32 6.33 11.26
CA GLU A 61 -2.08 7.44 10.69
C GLU A 61 -3.44 7.66 11.37
N GLY A 62 -3.73 6.91 12.43
CA GLY A 62 -4.94 7.08 13.21
C GLY A 62 -6.20 6.48 12.58
N LEU A 63 -6.06 5.50 11.70
CA LEU A 63 -7.17 4.95 10.93
C LEU A 63 -7.79 3.68 11.53
N SER A 64 -7.24 3.16 12.64
CA SER A 64 -7.66 1.86 13.17
C SER A 64 -9.15 1.82 13.54
N ASP A 65 -9.68 2.88 14.13
CA ASP A 65 -11.08 2.91 14.58
C ASP A 65 -12.05 3.18 13.44
N SER A 66 -11.74 4.15 12.57
CA SER A 66 -12.63 4.53 11.47
C SER A 66 -12.54 3.59 10.28
N GLY A 67 -11.39 2.94 10.11
CA GLY A 67 -11.16 2.02 9.02
C GLY A 67 -10.39 2.62 7.87
N PHE A 68 -9.98 1.75 6.96
CA PHE A 68 -9.15 2.13 5.81
C PHE A 68 -9.33 1.10 4.70
N ARG A 69 -8.85 1.48 3.52
CA ARG A 69 -8.84 0.59 2.36
C ARG A 69 -7.40 0.35 1.92
N THR A 70 -7.07 -0.90 1.63
CA THR A 70 -5.78 -1.27 1.06
C THR A 70 -6.00 -1.75 -0.37
N VAL A 71 -5.24 -1.20 -1.31
CA VAL A 71 -5.40 -1.49 -2.74
C VAL A 71 -4.05 -1.89 -3.32
N LEU A 72 -4.06 -3.01 -4.05
CA LEU A 72 -2.92 -3.44 -4.86
C LEU A 72 -3.41 -3.55 -6.31
N ASN A 73 -2.90 -2.69 -7.17
CA ASN A 73 -3.25 -2.71 -8.58
C ASN A 73 -2.30 -3.62 -9.34
N THR A 74 -2.83 -4.44 -10.24
CA THR A 74 -2.04 -5.29 -11.13
C THR A 74 -2.45 -5.04 -12.57
N GLY A 75 -1.47 -4.71 -13.41
CA GLY A 75 -1.67 -4.59 -14.85
C GLY A 75 -2.47 -3.37 -15.27
N ALA A 76 -2.70 -3.27 -16.58
CA ALA A 76 -3.34 -2.10 -17.18
C ALA A 76 -4.78 -1.91 -16.69
N ASP A 77 -5.58 -2.97 -16.72
CA ASP A 77 -6.98 -2.87 -16.29
C ASP A 77 -7.13 -2.65 -14.79
N GLY A 78 -6.13 -3.05 -14.01
CA GLY A 78 -6.09 -2.76 -12.58
C GLY A 78 -5.64 -1.34 -12.25
N GLY A 79 -5.16 -0.60 -13.24
CA GLY A 79 -4.69 0.78 -13.04
C GLY A 79 -3.28 0.87 -12.48
N GLN A 80 -2.45 -0.16 -12.68
CA GLN A 80 -1.07 -0.11 -12.22
C GLN A 80 -0.24 0.80 -13.11
N GLU A 81 0.35 1.84 -12.53
CA GLU A 81 1.18 2.79 -13.26
C GLU A 81 2.67 2.57 -13.03
N VAL A 82 3.05 2.11 -11.84
CA VAL A 82 4.44 1.86 -11.47
C VAL A 82 4.68 0.36 -11.34
N MET A 83 5.69 -0.15 -12.04
CA MET A 83 6.00 -1.58 -12.10
C MET A 83 6.91 -2.01 -10.95
N HIS A 84 6.55 -1.62 -9.76
CA HIS A 84 7.11 -2.11 -8.51
C HIS A 84 5.92 -2.28 -7.55
N LEU A 85 5.82 -3.46 -6.95
CA LEU A 85 4.70 -3.78 -6.06
C LEU A 85 4.52 -2.69 -5.00
N HIS A 86 3.32 -2.19 -4.87
CA HIS A 86 2.99 -1.22 -3.84
C HIS A 86 1.54 -1.37 -3.40
N ALA A 87 1.32 -1.20 -2.11
CA ALA A 87 0.00 -1.19 -1.52
C ALA A 87 -0.38 0.26 -1.22
N HIS A 88 -1.54 0.68 -1.71
CA HIS A 88 -2.13 1.95 -1.30
C HIS A 88 -2.87 1.74 0.01
N VAL A 89 -2.65 2.62 0.98
CA VAL A 89 -3.45 2.69 2.21
C VAL A 89 -4.20 4.02 2.18
N LEU A 90 -5.52 3.93 2.14
CA LEU A 90 -6.38 5.11 1.98
C LEU A 90 -7.37 5.20 3.13
N GLY A 91 -7.55 6.39 3.66
CA GLY A 91 -8.50 6.61 4.74
C GLY A 91 -8.71 8.09 5.05
N GLY A 92 -9.37 8.34 6.16
CA GLY A 92 -9.67 9.70 6.60
C GLY A 92 -10.99 10.23 6.07
N ARG A 93 -11.71 9.45 5.30
CA ARG A 93 -13.09 9.71 4.86
C ARG A 93 -13.76 8.40 4.50
N ALA A 94 -15.07 8.41 4.34
CA ALA A 94 -15.79 7.25 3.81
C ALA A 94 -15.38 7.03 2.35
N LEU A 95 -15.04 5.80 2.03
CA LEU A 95 -14.69 5.36 0.68
C LEU A 95 -15.87 4.55 0.15
N THR A 96 -16.28 4.86 -1.07
CA THR A 96 -17.50 4.29 -1.63
C THR A 96 -17.28 2.92 -2.24
N TRP A 97 -18.38 2.25 -2.52
CA TRP A 97 -18.41 0.98 -3.22
C TRP A 97 -19.38 1.10 -4.41
N PRO A 98 -19.08 0.56 -5.59
CA PRO A 98 -17.86 -0.22 -5.92
C PRO A 98 -16.59 0.61 -5.95
N PRO A 99 -15.40 -0.06 -5.87
CA PRO A 99 -14.13 0.63 -5.70
C PRO A 99 -13.58 1.32 -6.95
N GLY A 100 -14.23 1.11 -8.07
CA GLY A 100 -13.79 1.72 -9.32
C GLY A 100 -14.89 2.04 -10.27
#